data_e2840855f8fbbee4fe6e6915a3689e49
#
_entry.id   e2840855f8fbbee4fe6e6915a3689e49
#
_cell.length_a   1.000
_cell.length_b   1.000
_cell.length_c   1.000
_cell.angle_alpha   90.00
_cell.angle_beta   90.00
_cell.angle_gamma   90.00
#
_symmetry.space_group_name_H-M   'P 1'
#
loop_
_entity.id
_entity.type
_entity.pdbx_description
1 polymer ?
#
loop_
_entity_poly.entity_id
_entity_poly.type
_entity_poly.pdbx_seq_one_letter_code
_entity_poly.pdbx_strand_id
1 'polypeptide(L)'
;QFHENHILGGTLAFNLLIGRNWPANPSEMAEARQICEELGLGDLIRRMPSGMLQMVGETGWQLSHGEKSRIYLARALLQDSQLVVMDESFAALDPETLEMCLDCAMRRARTLMVIAHP
;
A
#
# COMPACT_ATOMS: atom_id res chain seq x y z
N GLN A 1 0.29 -15.49 -9.74
CA GLN A 1 0.18 -15.38 -9.28
C GLN A 1 0.09 -15.14 -8.24
N PHE A 2 0.27 -15.05 -7.89
CA PHE A 2 0.07 -14.94 -6.95
C PHE A 2 0.33 -14.05 -6.15
N HIS A 3 0.07 -13.78 -5.26
CA HIS A 3 0.07 -12.62 -4.61
C HIS A 3 0.49 -12.81 -3.26
N GLU A 4 1.71 -12.75 -3.07
CA GLU A 4 2.17 -12.80 -1.79
C GLU A 4 2.16 -11.44 -1.22
N ASN A 5 1.38 -11.24 -0.17
CA ASN A 5 1.36 -10.00 0.57
C ASN A 5 2.51 -10.02 1.56
N HIS A 6 3.67 -9.69 1.06
CA HIS A 6 4.88 -9.57 1.87
C HIS A 6 5.46 -8.19 1.78
N ILE A 7 6.10 -7.77 2.86
CA ILE A 7 7.00 -6.63 2.80
C ILE A 7 8.39 -7.17 2.51
N LEU A 8 8.93 -6.79 1.36
CA LEU A 8 10.24 -7.23 0.95
C LEU A 8 11.32 -6.37 1.58
N GLY A 9 12.50 -6.94 1.81
CA GLY A 9 13.64 -6.16 2.26
C GLY A 9 13.99 -5.12 1.21
N GLY A 10 13.82 -3.85 1.56
CA GLY A 10 14.05 -2.75 0.64
C GLY A 10 13.36 -1.50 1.11
N THR A 11 13.36 -0.47 0.26
CA THR A 11 12.72 0.79 0.60
C THR A 11 11.20 0.66 0.52
N LEU A 12 10.50 1.61 1.13
CA LEU A 12 9.06 1.69 0.98
C LEU A 12 8.69 1.85 -0.50
N ALA A 13 9.38 2.75 -1.21
CA ALA A 13 9.12 2.97 -2.63
C ALA A 13 9.27 1.69 -3.45
N PHE A 14 10.31 0.90 -3.19
CA PHE A 14 10.52 -0.36 -3.87
C PHE A 14 9.34 -1.32 -3.62
N ASN A 15 8.90 -1.40 -2.37
CA ASN A 15 7.76 -2.27 -2.01
C ASN A 15 6.47 -1.84 -2.70
N LEU A 16 6.28 -0.54 -2.88
CA LEU A 16 5.07 -0.03 -3.53
C LEU A 16 5.09 -0.21 -5.03
N LEU A 17 6.25 -0.03 -5.65
CA LEU A 17 6.37 0.01 -7.10
C LEU A 17 6.90 -1.30 -7.71
N ILE A 18 6.90 -2.34 -6.91
CA ILE A 18 7.31 -3.65 -7.40
C ILE A 18 6.36 -4.07 -8.53
N GLY A 19 6.91 -4.62 -9.60
CA GLY A 19 6.13 -4.95 -10.79
C GLY A 19 6.24 -3.88 -11.87
N ARG A 20 6.74 -2.69 -11.53
CA ARG A 20 7.05 -1.66 -12.50
C ARG A 20 8.55 -1.63 -12.78
N ASN A 21 8.95 -0.86 -13.78
CA ASN A 21 10.36 -0.71 -14.10
C ASN A 21 11.09 0.01 -12.94
N TRP A 22 12.19 -0.56 -12.53
CA TRP A 22 12.98 0.01 -11.45
C TRP A 22 14.36 0.37 -11.96
N PRO A 23 14.94 1.52 -11.58
CA PRO A 23 14.42 2.47 -10.61
C PRO A 23 13.23 3.27 -11.13
N ALA A 24 12.38 3.70 -10.20
CA ALA A 24 11.19 4.46 -10.55
C ALA A 24 11.54 5.88 -10.97
N ASN A 25 10.79 6.41 -11.92
CA ASN A 25 10.97 7.81 -12.33
C ASN A 25 10.22 8.73 -11.36
N PRO A 26 10.47 10.05 -11.42
CA PRO A 26 9.81 10.98 -10.49
C PRO A 26 8.29 10.95 -10.54
N SER A 27 7.71 10.71 -11.71
CA SER A 27 6.25 10.63 -11.86
C SER A 27 5.69 9.44 -11.11
N GLU A 28 6.35 8.28 -11.20
CA GLU A 28 5.93 7.08 -10.49
C GLU A 28 6.07 7.26 -8.98
N MET A 29 7.14 7.90 -8.54
CA MET A 29 7.33 8.19 -7.12
C MET A 29 6.23 9.11 -6.60
N ALA A 30 5.86 10.12 -7.37
CA ALA A 30 4.79 11.04 -6.98
C ALA A 30 3.45 10.33 -6.92
N GLU A 31 3.17 9.45 -7.86
CA GLU A 31 1.94 8.66 -7.86
C GLU A 31 1.87 7.76 -6.64
N ALA A 32 2.96 7.07 -6.32
CA ALA A 32 3.04 6.20 -5.16
C ALA A 32 2.80 7.00 -3.87
N ARG A 33 3.42 8.18 -3.76
CA ARG A 33 3.24 9.04 -2.60
C ARG A 33 1.79 9.50 -2.46
N GLN A 34 1.17 9.86 -3.57
CA GLN A 34 -0.22 10.31 -3.56
C GLN A 34 -1.17 9.22 -3.10
N ILE A 35 -0.98 8.00 -3.58
CA ILE A 35 -1.82 6.88 -3.15
C ILE A 35 -1.64 6.62 -1.66
N CYS A 36 -0.42 6.70 -1.17
CA CYS A 36 -0.16 6.55 0.26
C CYS A 36 -0.89 7.61 1.07
N GLU A 37 -0.90 8.86 0.61
CA GLU A 37 -1.64 9.91 1.32
C GLU A 37 -3.14 9.59 1.36
N GLU A 38 -3.68 9.11 0.25
CA GLU A 38 -5.12 8.77 0.19
C GLU A 38 -5.48 7.61 1.10
N LEU A 39 -4.52 6.74 1.38
CA LEU A 39 -4.74 5.59 2.26
C LEU A 39 -4.40 5.88 3.73
N GLY A 40 -4.09 7.14 4.04
CA GLY A 40 -3.76 7.52 5.40
C GLY A 40 -2.37 7.11 5.84
N LEU A 41 -1.47 6.86 4.88
CA LEU A 41 -0.08 6.48 5.19
C LEU A 41 0.86 7.68 5.22
N GLY A 42 0.34 8.89 5.02
CA GLY A 42 1.18 10.09 5.03
C GLY A 42 1.92 10.29 6.33
N ASP A 43 1.25 10.04 7.46
CA ASP A 43 1.89 10.13 8.78
C ASP A 43 3.05 9.17 8.91
N LEU A 44 2.89 7.94 8.44
CA LEU A 44 3.97 6.95 8.46
C LEU A 44 5.18 7.48 7.70
N ILE A 45 4.96 8.00 6.49
CA ILE A 45 6.04 8.52 5.67
C ILE A 45 6.74 9.67 6.37
N ARG A 46 5.99 10.56 7.01
CA ARG A 46 6.58 11.70 7.73
C ARG A 46 7.36 11.27 8.98
N ARG A 47 6.94 10.18 9.63
CA ARG A 47 7.64 9.68 10.83
C ARG A 47 8.95 8.98 10.49
N MET A 48 9.04 8.38 9.32
CA MET A 48 10.26 7.65 8.93
C MET A 48 11.33 8.65 8.47
N PRO A 49 12.56 8.53 9.00
CA PRO A 49 13.63 9.50 8.67
C PRO A 49 13.90 9.66 7.18
N SER A 50 13.80 8.59 6.40
CA SER A 50 14.07 8.63 4.96
C SER A 50 12.81 8.60 4.12
N GLY A 51 11.63 8.70 4.72
CA GLY A 51 10.37 8.77 4.01
C GLY A 51 10.17 7.61 3.04
N MET A 52 9.89 7.92 1.79
CA MET A 52 9.68 6.90 0.74
C MET A 52 10.92 6.04 0.52
N LEU A 53 12.09 6.52 0.86
CA LEU A 53 13.34 5.78 0.70
C LEU A 53 13.77 5.07 1.97
N GLN A 54 12.89 5.01 2.97
CA GLN A 54 13.17 4.31 4.21
C GLN A 54 13.19 2.81 3.98
N MET A 55 14.24 2.15 4.47
CA MET A 55 14.28 0.68 4.48
C MET A 55 13.25 0.16 5.46
N VAL A 56 12.41 -0.73 4.99
CA VAL A 56 11.34 -1.33 5.78
C VAL A 56 11.47 -2.85 5.76
N GLY A 57 10.75 -3.51 6.65
CA GLY A 57 10.77 -4.97 6.74
C GLY A 57 11.47 -5.44 8.00
N GLU A 58 11.85 -6.71 8.02
CA GLU A 58 12.40 -7.34 9.23
C GLU A 58 13.62 -6.64 9.79
N THR A 59 14.50 -6.18 8.91
CA THR A 59 15.75 -5.53 9.35
C THR A 59 15.68 -4.02 9.25
N GLY A 60 14.54 -3.47 8.87
CA GLY A 60 14.37 -2.04 8.73
C GLY A 60 13.29 -1.52 9.67
N TRP A 61 12.60 -0.47 9.22
CA TRP A 61 11.51 0.13 9.98
C TRP A 61 10.37 -0.88 10.13
N GLN A 62 9.89 -1.05 11.36
CA GLN A 62 8.83 -2.02 11.63
C GLN A 62 7.47 -1.39 11.37
N LEU A 63 6.66 -2.09 10.60
CA LEU A 63 5.34 -1.62 10.19
C LEU A 63 4.26 -2.32 11.01
N SER A 64 3.21 -1.60 11.38
CA SER A 64 2.07 -2.21 12.03
C SER A 64 1.29 -3.06 11.04
N HIS A 65 0.40 -3.92 11.55
CA HIS A 65 -0.42 -4.76 10.69
C HIS A 65 -1.30 -3.92 9.75
N GLY A 66 -1.92 -2.86 10.27
CA GLY A 66 -2.75 -1.98 9.45
C GLY A 66 -1.94 -1.21 8.41
N GLU A 67 -0.71 -0.84 8.74
CA GLU A 67 0.17 -0.20 7.77
C GLU A 67 0.54 -1.16 6.65
N LYS A 68 0.85 -2.40 6.99
CA LYS A 68 1.16 -3.42 5.98
C LYS A 68 -0.02 -3.64 5.04
N SER A 69 -1.23 -3.77 5.59
CA SER A 69 -2.42 -3.98 4.78
C SER A 69 -2.61 -2.86 3.78
N ARG A 70 -2.40 -1.61 4.21
CA ARG A 70 -2.55 -0.46 3.33
C ARG A 70 -1.43 -0.39 2.29
N ILE A 71 -0.23 -0.83 2.64
CA ILE A 71 0.87 -0.89 1.66
C ILE A 71 0.55 -1.94 0.59
N TYR A 72 0.00 -3.07 0.97
CA TYR A 72 -0.40 -4.08 0.00
C TYR A 72 -1.49 -3.56 -0.94
N LEU A 73 -2.44 -2.81 -0.40
CA LEU A 73 -3.47 -2.20 -1.22
C LEU A 73 -2.87 -1.17 -2.19
N ALA A 74 -1.97 -0.32 -1.67
CA ALA A 74 -1.30 0.68 -2.51
C ALA A 74 -0.52 -0.01 -3.65
N ARG A 75 0.19 -1.06 -3.32
CA ARG A 75 0.94 -1.84 -4.31
C ARG A 75 0.00 -2.36 -5.40
N ALA A 76 -1.14 -2.92 -5.00
CA ALA A 76 -2.10 -3.46 -5.94
C ALA A 76 -2.67 -2.37 -6.85
N LEU A 77 -2.94 -1.20 -6.30
CA LEU A 77 -3.45 -0.07 -7.08
C LEU A 77 -2.40 0.50 -8.02
N LEU A 78 -1.13 0.40 -7.66
CA LEU A 78 -0.03 0.91 -8.48
C LEU A 78 0.36 -0.06 -9.60
N GLN A 79 0.08 -1.33 -9.42
CA GLN A 79 0.24 -2.30 -10.50
C GLN A 79 -0.90 -2.12 -11.48
N ASP A 80 -0.67 -2.38 -12.74
CA ASP A 80 -1.71 -2.26 -13.74
C ASP A 80 -2.67 -3.44 -13.65
N SER A 81 -3.25 -3.61 -12.49
CA SER A 81 -4.09 -4.73 -12.16
C SER A 81 -5.56 -4.32 -12.30
N GLN A 82 -6.34 -5.17 -12.95
CA GLN A 82 -7.76 -4.88 -13.13
C GLN A 82 -8.59 -5.27 -11.94
N LEU A 83 -8.07 -6.17 -11.10
CA LEU A 83 -8.79 -6.67 -9.94
C LEU A 83 -7.99 -6.40 -8.68
N VAL A 84 -8.61 -5.72 -7.73
CA VAL A 84 -8.04 -5.49 -6.40
C VAL A 84 -8.91 -6.21 -5.39
N VAL A 85 -8.29 -6.97 -4.50
CA VAL A 85 -9.00 -7.73 -3.47
C VAL A 85 -8.67 -7.13 -2.10
N MET A 86 -9.71 -6.74 -1.37
CA MET A 86 -9.59 -6.33 0.02
C MET A 86 -10.18 -7.44 0.90
N ASP A 87 -9.36 -8.05 1.70
CA ASP A 87 -9.77 -9.17 2.51
C ASP A 87 -9.96 -8.77 3.98
N GLU A 88 -10.15 -9.77 4.82
CA GLU A 88 -10.43 -9.53 6.24
C GLU A 88 -9.30 -8.83 6.99
N SER A 89 -8.10 -8.73 6.41
CA SER A 89 -7.01 -8.01 7.08
C SER A 89 -7.35 -6.53 7.28
N PHE A 90 -8.29 -6.01 6.50
CA PHE A 90 -8.74 -4.63 6.64
C PHE A 90 -9.74 -4.47 7.80
N ALA A 91 -10.29 -5.56 8.32
CA ALA A 91 -11.23 -5.47 9.43
C ALA A 91 -10.57 -4.97 10.72
N ALA A 92 -9.26 -5.06 10.82
CA ALA A 92 -8.53 -4.56 11.99
C ALA A 92 -8.34 -3.05 11.97
N LEU A 93 -8.65 -2.39 10.86
CA LEU A 93 -8.54 -0.93 10.76
C LEU A 93 -9.70 -0.28 11.50
N ASP A 94 -9.45 0.91 12.05
CA ASP A 94 -10.54 1.69 12.61
C ASP A 94 -11.51 2.10 11.48
N PRO A 95 -12.78 2.39 11.81
CA PRO A 95 -13.78 2.66 10.77
C PRO A 95 -13.41 3.80 9.83
N GLU A 96 -12.78 4.85 10.36
CA GLU A 96 -12.41 6.00 9.56
C GLU A 96 -11.33 5.65 8.54
N THR A 97 -10.31 4.91 8.96
CA THR A 97 -9.24 4.47 8.07
C THR A 97 -9.77 3.47 7.03
N LEU A 98 -10.65 2.58 7.46
CA LEU A 98 -11.26 1.62 6.54
C LEU A 98 -12.04 2.36 5.46
N GLU A 99 -12.79 3.40 5.83
CA GLU A 99 -13.56 4.17 4.87
C GLU A 99 -12.63 4.86 3.86
N MET A 100 -11.52 5.42 4.33
CA MET A 100 -10.53 6.01 3.43
C MET A 100 -10.01 5.00 2.41
N CYS A 101 -9.71 3.79 2.88
CA CYS A 101 -9.20 2.74 2.01
C CYS A 101 -10.24 2.30 0.98
N LEU A 102 -11.49 2.15 1.41
CA LEU A 102 -12.57 1.78 0.49
C LEU A 102 -12.79 2.86 -0.56
N ASP A 103 -12.80 4.13 -0.15
CA ASP A 103 -12.98 5.24 -1.09
C ASP A 103 -11.86 5.26 -2.12
N CYS A 104 -10.63 5.11 -1.67
CA CYS A 104 -9.47 5.11 -2.55
C CYS A 104 -9.56 3.95 -3.55
N ALA A 105 -9.86 2.75 -3.05
CA ALA A 105 -9.94 1.56 -3.89
C ALA A 105 -11.08 1.69 -4.91
N MET A 106 -12.22 2.22 -4.49
CA MET A 106 -13.37 2.38 -5.39
C MET A 106 -13.09 3.39 -6.49
N ARG A 107 -12.29 4.42 -6.21
CA ARG A 107 -11.96 5.42 -7.21
C ARG A 107 -10.90 4.93 -8.19
N ARG A 108 -9.99 4.07 -7.74
CA ARG A 108 -8.81 3.73 -8.53
C ARG A 108 -8.82 2.33 -9.13
N ALA A 109 -9.50 1.38 -8.49
CA ALA A 109 -9.53 0.01 -8.99
C ALA A 109 -10.57 -0.14 -10.09
N ARG A 110 -10.26 -0.92 -11.11
CA ARG A 110 -11.24 -1.24 -12.14
C ARG A 110 -12.29 -2.20 -11.62
N THR A 111 -11.85 -3.18 -10.85
CA THR A 111 -12.73 -4.14 -10.20
C THR A 111 -12.26 -4.32 -8.77
N LEU A 112 -13.15 -4.14 -7.83
CA LEU A 112 -12.85 -4.29 -6.42
C LEU A 112 -13.66 -5.43 -5.85
N MET A 113 -12.99 -6.38 -5.21
CA MET A 113 -13.65 -7.46 -4.50
C MET A 113 -13.35 -7.29 -3.02
N VAL A 114 -14.39 -7.24 -2.20
CA VAL A 114 -14.24 -7.14 -0.76
C VAL A 114 -14.70 -8.47 -0.15
N ILE A 115 -13.80 -9.11 0.58
CA ILE A 115 -14.09 -10.38 1.24
C ILE A 115 -14.33 -10.10 2.71
N ALA A 116 -15.53 -10.35 3.16
CA ALA A 116 -15.91 -10.16 4.55
C ALA A 116 -16.22 -11.52 5.18
N HIS A 117 -15.85 -11.65 6.44
CA HIS A 117 -16.16 -12.84 7.21
C HIS A 117 -17.20 -12.50 8.27
N PRO A 118 -18.16 -13.39 8.49
CA PRO A 118 -19.18 -13.19 9.51
C PRO A 118 -18.61 -13.19 10.93
#